data_b4624446eb5a4607929238a1e3d93804
#
_entry.id   b4624446eb5a4607929238a1e3d93804
#
_cell.length_a   1.000
_cell.length_b   1.000
_cell.length_c   1.000
_cell.angle_alpha   90.00
_cell.angle_beta   90.00
_cell.angle_gamma   90.00
#
_symmetry.space_group_name_H-M   'P 1'
#
loop_
_entity.id
_entity.type
_entity.pdbx_description
1 polymer ?
#
loop_
_entity_poly.entity_id
_entity_poly.type
_entity_poly.pdbx_seq_one_letter_code
_entity_poly.pdbx_strand_id
1 'polypeptide(L)'
;MIHLAVALDGYGWHPQAWRQTLQHNLSHHPTDEGALSGRYWAALVGTAEHGLLDFVTFDDTWAPQPGRRPQVDPKRLAGRADAVLVAARVAPTTRHIGLVPVATVTHTEPFHVSKSIATLDYISHGRAGWQPRVSTTAHEAALFGRRDVGPPDQFAGVLFDEAADAVEVVRRLWDSWEDDAVIRDVATGRYVDRDKLHYIDFTGRYFSVKGPSITPRP
;
A
#
# COMPACT_ATOMS: atom_id res chain seq x y z
N MET A 1 9.64 25.63 1.18
CA MET A 1 9.21 24.82 2.32
C MET A 1 9.89 23.47 2.17
N ILE A 2 10.40 22.87 3.26
CA ILE A 2 11.00 21.53 3.23
C ILE A 2 9.96 20.57 3.80
N HIS A 3 9.69 19.49 3.08
CA HIS A 3 8.81 18.41 3.53
C HIS A 3 9.67 17.26 4.10
N LEU A 4 9.27 16.75 5.25
CA LEU A 4 9.96 15.68 5.95
C LEU A 4 9.11 14.45 6.05
N ALA A 5 9.70 13.29 5.80
CA ALA A 5 9.03 12.01 5.89
C ALA A 5 9.92 10.96 6.55
N VAL A 6 9.30 9.90 7.05
CA VAL A 6 10.03 8.72 7.53
C VAL A 6 9.51 7.45 6.85
N ALA A 7 10.44 6.62 6.42
CA ALA A 7 10.14 5.30 5.88
C ALA A 7 10.16 4.26 7.02
N LEU A 8 9.04 3.61 7.24
CA LEU A 8 8.85 2.63 8.30
C LEU A 8 8.96 1.21 7.74
N ASP A 9 9.73 0.36 8.40
CA ASP A 9 9.93 -1.04 8.04
C ASP A 9 9.99 -1.92 9.30
N GLY A 10 8.88 -2.57 9.66
CA GLY A 10 8.81 -3.46 10.81
C GLY A 10 9.40 -2.81 12.07
N TYR A 11 10.40 -3.43 12.67
CA TYR A 11 11.14 -2.90 13.81
C TYR A 11 12.25 -1.90 13.42
N GLY A 12 12.40 -1.56 12.15
CA GLY A 12 13.41 -0.66 11.60
C GLY A 12 14.27 -1.34 10.52
N TRP A 13 14.99 -0.53 9.78
CA TRP A 13 15.76 -0.96 8.60
C TRP A 13 16.98 -1.83 8.91
N HIS A 14 17.50 -1.77 10.14
CA HIS A 14 18.61 -2.65 10.51
C HIS A 14 18.13 -4.08 10.72
N PRO A 15 18.77 -5.10 10.12
CA PRO A 15 18.28 -6.49 10.15
C PRO A 15 18.14 -7.10 11.54
N GLN A 16 18.77 -6.51 12.56
CA GLN A 16 18.74 -6.96 13.95
C GLN A 16 18.02 -5.95 14.88
N ALA A 17 17.35 -4.93 14.36
CA ALA A 17 16.64 -3.93 15.16
C ALA A 17 15.61 -4.57 16.12
N TRP A 18 14.98 -5.66 15.71
CA TRP A 18 14.02 -6.42 16.52
C TRP A 18 14.56 -6.81 17.91
N ARG A 19 15.87 -7.02 18.06
CA ARG A 19 16.49 -7.39 19.34
C ARG A 19 16.39 -6.27 20.37
N GLN A 20 16.63 -5.03 19.96
CA GLN A 20 16.53 -3.88 20.86
C GLN A 20 15.09 -3.55 21.21
N THR A 21 14.20 -3.60 20.24
CA THR A 21 12.77 -3.32 20.45
C THR A 21 12.17 -4.32 21.43
N LEU A 22 12.46 -5.61 21.29
CA LEU A 22 11.97 -6.63 22.20
C LEU A 22 12.60 -6.51 23.60
N GLN A 23 13.86 -6.11 23.73
CA GLN A 23 14.49 -5.88 25.03
C GLN A 23 13.81 -4.74 25.79
N HIS A 24 13.40 -3.67 25.11
CA HIS A 24 12.66 -2.57 25.72
C HIS A 24 11.21 -2.94 26.05
N ASN A 25 10.56 -3.76 25.24
CA ASN A 25 9.16 -4.12 25.40
C ASN A 25 8.95 -5.32 26.36
N LEU A 26 9.92 -6.20 26.55
CA LEU A 26 9.84 -7.28 27.53
C LEU A 26 9.67 -6.83 28.98
N SER A 27 9.98 -5.55 29.26
CA SER A 27 9.71 -4.93 30.57
C SER A 27 8.25 -4.48 30.77
N HIS A 28 7.41 -4.46 29.71
CA HIS A 28 6.11 -3.81 29.78
C HIS A 28 4.89 -4.66 29.40
N HIS A 29 4.97 -5.65 28.48
CA HIS A 29 3.86 -6.57 28.22
C HIS A 29 4.31 -7.87 27.54
N PRO A 30 4.06 -9.05 28.15
CA PRO A 30 4.40 -10.35 27.55
C PRO A 30 3.52 -10.74 26.33
N THR A 31 2.48 -9.97 26.01
CA THR A 31 1.53 -10.23 24.92
C THR A 31 1.66 -9.23 23.76
N ASP A 32 2.76 -8.49 23.70
CA ASP A 32 2.95 -7.53 22.60
C ASP A 32 3.34 -8.29 21.32
N GLU A 33 2.40 -8.35 20.39
CA GLU A 33 2.57 -8.98 19.07
C GLU A 33 3.60 -8.24 18.19
N GLY A 34 4.25 -7.19 18.72
CA GLY A 34 5.32 -6.44 18.07
C GLY A 34 4.89 -5.80 16.76
N ALA A 35 5.71 -5.94 15.72
CA ALA A 35 5.47 -5.31 14.42
C ALA A 35 4.23 -5.84 13.67
N LEU A 36 3.55 -6.85 14.17
CA LEU A 36 2.23 -7.28 13.68
C LEU A 36 1.08 -6.62 14.43
N SER A 37 1.37 -5.91 15.54
CA SER A 37 0.37 -5.24 16.36
C SER A 37 -0.04 -3.88 15.78
N GLY A 38 -1.35 -3.66 15.60
CA GLY A 38 -1.86 -2.35 15.22
C GLY A 38 -1.59 -1.25 16.26
N ARG A 39 -1.32 -1.60 17.52
CA ARG A 39 -0.92 -0.65 18.58
C ARG A 39 0.51 -0.15 18.35
N TYR A 40 1.41 -1.05 18.00
CA TYR A 40 2.80 -0.70 17.67
C TYR A 40 2.87 0.37 16.57
N TRP A 41 2.17 0.11 15.47
CA TRP A 41 2.13 1.04 14.34
C TRP A 41 1.47 2.37 14.69
N ALA A 42 0.37 2.35 15.43
CA ALA A 42 -0.32 3.57 15.87
C ALA A 42 0.59 4.44 16.75
N ALA A 43 1.35 3.84 17.67
CA ALA A 43 2.30 4.56 18.51
C ALA A 43 3.45 5.16 17.70
N LEU A 44 3.99 4.39 16.76
CA LEU A 44 5.12 4.82 15.91
C LEU A 44 4.72 5.99 14.99
N VAL A 45 3.57 5.89 14.31
CA VAL A 45 3.07 6.95 13.43
C VAL A 45 2.59 8.16 14.23
N GLY A 46 1.99 7.95 15.40
CA GLY A 46 1.65 9.04 16.33
C GLY A 46 2.90 9.83 16.76
N THR A 47 4.02 9.16 17.01
CA THR A 47 5.29 9.85 17.29
C THR A 47 5.77 10.68 16.09
N ALA A 48 5.66 10.15 14.87
CA ALA A 48 6.01 10.87 13.65
C ALA A 48 5.12 12.11 13.45
N GLU A 49 3.81 11.99 13.69
CA GLU A 49 2.86 13.10 13.61
C GLU A 49 3.15 14.19 14.65
N HIS A 50 3.44 13.81 15.90
CA HIS A 50 3.88 14.77 16.94
C HIS A 50 5.21 15.46 16.58
N GLY A 51 6.08 14.76 15.86
CA GLY A 51 7.32 15.31 15.31
C GLY A 51 7.12 16.21 14.09
N LEU A 52 5.86 16.49 13.69
CA LEU A 52 5.50 17.33 12.55
C LEU A 52 6.06 16.83 11.21
N LEU A 53 6.16 15.51 11.04
CA LEU A 53 6.47 14.93 9.74
C LEU A 53 5.26 15.03 8.81
N ASP A 54 5.50 15.31 7.53
CA ASP A 54 4.43 15.49 6.54
C ASP A 54 3.77 14.15 6.19
N PHE A 55 4.55 13.09 6.06
CA PHE A 55 4.03 11.75 5.78
C PHE A 55 4.95 10.63 6.27
N VAL A 56 4.39 9.44 6.35
CA VAL A 56 5.12 8.19 6.56
C VAL A 56 4.90 7.24 5.39
N THR A 57 5.94 6.47 5.03
CA THR A 57 5.77 5.33 4.15
C THR A 57 5.81 4.04 4.96
N PHE A 58 5.00 3.05 4.56
CA PHE A 58 4.99 1.72 5.15
C PHE A 58 5.58 0.75 4.13
N ASP A 59 6.70 0.11 4.47
CA ASP A 59 7.33 -0.84 3.58
C ASP A 59 6.59 -2.17 3.52
N ASP A 60 6.60 -2.80 2.36
CA ASP A 60 5.98 -4.10 2.12
C ASP A 60 6.83 -4.94 1.16
N THR A 61 6.68 -6.25 1.20
CA THR A 61 7.34 -7.19 0.30
C THR A 61 6.60 -8.53 0.31
N TRP A 62 6.63 -9.23 -0.79
CA TRP A 62 6.09 -10.59 -0.88
C TRP A 62 7.04 -11.66 -0.30
N ALA A 63 8.31 -11.32 -0.07
CA ALA A 63 9.27 -12.25 0.53
C ALA A 63 9.16 -12.26 2.06
N PRO A 64 9.40 -13.40 2.72
CA PRO A 64 9.51 -13.46 4.19
C PRO A 64 10.58 -12.53 4.74
N GLN A 65 11.64 -12.26 3.96
CA GLN A 65 12.70 -11.30 4.27
C GLN A 65 13.09 -10.53 3.01
N PRO A 66 13.41 -9.22 3.12
CA PRO A 66 13.89 -8.46 1.98
C PRO A 66 15.22 -9.02 1.48
N GLY A 67 15.35 -9.09 0.16
CA GLY A 67 16.55 -9.54 -0.52
C GLY A 67 16.29 -10.56 -1.64
N ARG A 68 17.37 -10.91 -2.35
CA ARG A 68 17.28 -11.82 -3.51
C ARG A 68 17.40 -13.30 -3.16
N ARG A 69 17.65 -13.64 -1.90
CA ARG A 69 17.86 -15.04 -1.46
C ARG A 69 16.53 -15.62 -1.00
N PRO A 70 16.14 -16.80 -1.47
CA PRO A 70 14.92 -17.47 -1.04
C PRO A 70 15.03 -18.07 0.38
N GLN A 71 16.27 -18.31 0.87
CA GLN A 71 16.49 -18.87 2.20
C GLN A 71 16.31 -17.83 3.29
N VAL A 72 15.55 -18.17 4.31
CA VAL A 72 15.35 -17.34 5.50
C VAL A 72 16.59 -17.41 6.40
N ASP A 73 17.14 -16.25 6.73
CA ASP A 73 18.18 -16.13 7.76
C ASP A 73 17.52 -16.09 9.14
N PRO A 74 17.76 -17.09 10.01
CA PRO A 74 17.11 -17.16 11.32
C PRO A 74 17.50 -16.05 12.30
N LYS A 75 18.50 -15.25 11.97
CA LYS A 75 18.96 -14.12 12.80
C LYS A 75 18.32 -12.78 12.43
N ARG A 76 17.54 -12.74 11.38
CA ARG A 76 16.88 -11.54 10.88
C ARG A 76 15.38 -11.62 11.06
N LEU A 77 14.74 -10.47 11.17
CA LEU A 77 13.28 -10.38 11.15
C LEU A 77 12.73 -11.06 9.89
N ALA A 78 11.71 -11.88 10.05
CA ALA A 78 10.96 -12.49 8.95
C ALA A 78 9.46 -12.26 9.13
N GLY A 79 8.77 -12.10 8.01
CA GLY A 79 7.35 -11.79 7.97
C GLY A 79 7.08 -10.27 8.06
N ARG A 80 6.01 -9.85 7.38
CA ARG A 80 5.53 -8.47 7.37
C ARG A 80 4.02 -8.46 7.37
N ALA A 81 3.46 -7.41 7.98
CA ALA A 81 2.04 -7.09 7.81
C ALA A 81 1.83 -6.38 6.47
N ASP A 82 0.66 -6.54 5.89
CA ASP A 82 0.23 -5.80 4.70
C ASP A 82 0.24 -4.30 4.98
N ALA A 83 0.98 -3.54 4.18
CA ALA A 83 1.19 -2.11 4.39
C ALA A 83 -0.09 -1.28 4.25
N VAL A 84 -1.00 -1.66 3.34
CA VAL A 84 -2.28 -0.95 3.14
C VAL A 84 -3.19 -1.19 4.34
N LEU A 85 -3.24 -2.41 4.86
CA LEU A 85 -4.04 -2.73 6.06
C LEU A 85 -3.47 -2.08 7.32
N VAL A 86 -2.15 -1.99 7.45
CA VAL A 86 -1.49 -1.23 8.53
C VAL A 86 -1.84 0.24 8.44
N ALA A 87 -1.73 0.86 7.27
CA ALA A 87 -2.09 2.26 7.06
C ALA A 87 -3.58 2.52 7.39
N ALA A 88 -4.49 1.64 6.95
CA ALA A 88 -5.90 1.72 7.25
C ALA A 88 -6.18 1.59 8.77
N ARG A 89 -5.44 0.73 9.49
CA ARG A 89 -5.54 0.60 10.95
C ARG A 89 -5.07 1.85 11.68
N VAL A 90 -4.05 2.53 11.17
CA VAL A 90 -3.44 3.72 11.77
C VAL A 90 -4.23 4.99 11.45
N ALA A 91 -4.87 5.07 10.28
CA ALA A 91 -5.57 6.26 9.80
C ALA A 91 -6.50 6.91 10.83
N PRO A 92 -7.37 6.17 11.56
CA PRO A 92 -8.26 6.76 12.57
C PRO A 92 -7.54 7.27 13.82
N THR A 93 -6.27 6.93 14.02
CA THR A 93 -5.48 7.34 15.22
C THR A 93 -4.63 8.57 14.98
N THR A 94 -4.65 9.11 13.76
CA THR A 94 -3.89 10.28 13.30
C THR A 94 -4.81 11.31 12.65
N ARG A 95 -4.35 12.56 12.47
CA ARG A 95 -5.19 13.67 11.96
C ARG A 95 -4.59 14.38 10.75
N HIS A 96 -3.28 14.50 10.67
CA HIS A 96 -2.60 15.38 9.71
C HIS A 96 -1.57 14.65 8.84
N ILE A 97 -0.89 13.65 9.39
CA ILE A 97 0.21 12.97 8.70
C ILE A 97 -0.31 12.16 7.51
N GLY A 98 0.36 12.29 6.37
CA GLY A 98 0.08 11.48 5.17
C GLY A 98 0.48 10.02 5.38
N LEU A 99 -0.31 9.10 4.84
CA LEU A 99 -0.14 7.66 4.98
C LEU A 99 0.13 7.07 3.59
N VAL A 100 1.36 6.64 3.34
CA VAL A 100 1.83 6.20 2.02
C VAL A 100 2.29 4.74 2.08
N PRO A 101 1.36 3.77 2.02
CA PRO A 101 1.74 2.37 1.97
C PRO A 101 2.40 2.01 0.65
N VAL A 102 3.36 1.11 0.72
CA VAL A 102 3.85 0.38 -0.45
C VAL A 102 2.78 -0.62 -0.88
N ALA A 103 2.49 -0.68 -2.17
CA ALA A 103 1.75 -1.79 -2.75
C ALA A 103 2.44 -2.25 -4.03
N THR A 104 2.82 -3.53 -4.05
CA THR A 104 3.51 -4.14 -5.19
C THR A 104 2.54 -4.36 -6.34
N VAL A 105 2.81 -3.76 -7.49
CA VAL A 105 1.97 -3.88 -8.70
C VAL A 105 2.25 -5.15 -9.49
N THR A 106 3.44 -5.71 -9.35
CA THR A 106 3.79 -7.01 -9.94
C THR A 106 2.96 -8.11 -9.27
N HIS A 107 2.36 -8.98 -10.06
CA HIS A 107 1.53 -10.10 -9.61
C HIS A 107 0.15 -9.71 -9.03
N THR A 108 -0.20 -8.43 -8.95
CA THR A 108 -1.49 -7.95 -8.46
C THR A 108 -2.29 -7.26 -9.58
N GLU A 109 -3.59 -7.12 -9.34
CA GLU A 109 -4.48 -6.46 -10.31
C GLU A 109 -4.63 -4.97 -9.95
N PRO A 110 -4.41 -4.05 -10.88
CA PRO A 110 -4.47 -2.61 -10.61
C PRO A 110 -5.85 -2.15 -10.12
N PHE A 111 -6.92 -2.83 -10.52
CA PHE A 111 -8.28 -2.56 -10.02
C PHE A 111 -8.38 -2.75 -8.50
N HIS A 112 -7.77 -3.81 -7.95
CA HIS A 112 -7.77 -4.04 -6.50
C HIS A 112 -6.93 -3.00 -5.76
N VAL A 113 -5.76 -2.65 -6.30
CA VAL A 113 -4.90 -1.60 -5.72
C VAL A 113 -5.64 -0.28 -5.69
N SER A 114 -6.24 0.14 -6.82
CA SER A 114 -7.04 1.37 -6.91
C SER A 114 -8.12 1.44 -5.83
N LYS A 115 -8.93 0.38 -5.70
CA LYS A 115 -9.99 0.29 -4.70
C LYS A 115 -9.44 0.40 -3.28
N SER A 116 -8.36 -0.31 -2.97
CA SER A 116 -7.77 -0.35 -1.63
C SER A 116 -7.25 1.02 -1.20
N ILE A 117 -6.53 1.71 -2.08
CA ILE A 117 -5.99 3.05 -1.78
C ILE A 117 -7.11 4.10 -1.70
N ALA A 118 -8.10 4.06 -2.61
CA ALA A 118 -9.26 4.94 -2.52
C ALA A 118 -10.04 4.73 -1.21
N THR A 119 -10.15 3.49 -0.73
CA THR A 119 -10.77 3.20 0.57
C THR A 119 -9.94 3.76 1.72
N LEU A 120 -8.62 3.62 1.66
CA LEU A 120 -7.71 4.22 2.63
C LEU A 120 -7.86 5.75 2.67
N ASP A 121 -8.01 6.38 1.51
CA ASP A 121 -8.20 7.83 1.41
C ASP A 121 -9.46 8.28 2.14
N TYR A 122 -10.59 7.62 1.92
CA TYR A 122 -11.83 7.89 2.66
C TYR A 122 -11.67 7.69 4.17
N ILE A 123 -11.01 6.61 4.60
CA ILE A 123 -10.77 6.33 6.03
C ILE A 123 -9.86 7.39 6.65
N SER A 124 -8.89 7.88 5.89
CA SER A 124 -7.90 8.86 6.35
C SER A 124 -8.33 10.32 6.14
N HIS A 125 -9.49 10.57 5.51
CA HIS A 125 -9.97 11.92 5.16
C HIS A 125 -8.98 12.69 4.27
N GLY A 126 -8.63 12.10 3.11
CA GLY A 126 -7.81 12.75 2.09
C GLY A 126 -6.30 12.72 2.37
N ARG A 127 -5.81 11.75 3.16
CA ARG A 127 -4.38 11.67 3.54
C ARG A 127 -3.67 10.44 2.98
N ALA A 128 -4.32 9.67 2.12
CA ALA A 128 -3.69 8.51 1.52
C ALA A 128 -2.73 8.91 0.40
N GLY A 129 -1.61 8.22 0.38
CA GLY A 129 -0.73 8.16 -0.77
C GLY A 129 -0.52 6.71 -1.18
N TRP A 130 0.29 6.51 -2.19
CA TRP A 130 0.65 5.17 -2.65
C TRP A 130 2.07 5.17 -3.21
N GLN A 131 2.87 4.21 -2.78
CA GLN A 131 4.17 3.93 -3.35
C GLN A 131 4.12 2.62 -4.15
N PRO A 132 4.04 2.67 -5.49
CA PRO A 132 4.09 1.46 -6.31
C PRO A 132 5.46 0.79 -6.19
N ARG A 133 5.46 -0.54 -6.09
CA ARG A 133 6.67 -1.36 -6.05
C ARG A 133 6.63 -2.43 -7.13
N VAL A 134 7.80 -2.74 -7.66
CA VAL A 134 8.02 -3.85 -8.59
C VAL A 134 8.71 -5.00 -7.84
N SER A 135 8.21 -6.22 -8.00
CA SER A 135 8.87 -7.45 -7.53
C SER A 135 9.67 -8.08 -8.67
N THR A 136 10.97 -8.24 -8.47
CA THR A 136 11.90 -8.73 -9.51
C THR A 136 12.47 -10.11 -9.23
N THR A 137 11.94 -10.81 -8.22
CA THR A 137 12.54 -12.08 -7.77
C THR A 137 11.70 -13.30 -8.16
N ALA A 138 12.35 -14.35 -8.62
CA ALA A 138 11.68 -15.59 -9.01
C ALA A 138 10.95 -16.27 -7.82
N HIS A 139 11.48 -16.16 -6.60
CA HIS A 139 10.83 -16.76 -5.44
C HIS A 139 9.54 -16.01 -5.05
N GLU A 140 9.45 -14.69 -5.23
CA GLU A 140 8.21 -13.96 -5.04
C GLU A 140 7.19 -14.30 -6.13
N ALA A 141 7.63 -14.42 -7.40
CA ALA A 141 6.78 -14.85 -8.50
C ALA A 141 6.18 -16.24 -8.26
N ALA A 142 6.95 -17.15 -7.69
CA ALA A 142 6.50 -18.51 -7.36
C ALA A 142 5.37 -18.55 -6.31
N LEU A 143 5.24 -17.53 -5.46
CA LEU A 143 4.12 -17.43 -4.51
C LEU A 143 2.76 -17.26 -5.20
N PHE A 144 2.77 -16.67 -6.39
CA PHE A 144 1.55 -16.42 -7.18
C PHE A 144 1.31 -17.49 -8.26
N GLY A 145 2.37 -18.17 -8.71
CA GLY A 145 2.28 -19.25 -9.71
C GLY A 145 1.72 -18.83 -11.08
N ARG A 146 1.71 -17.53 -11.40
CA ARG A 146 1.11 -17.01 -12.64
C ARG A 146 2.10 -16.87 -13.79
N ARG A 147 3.36 -16.65 -13.48
CA ARG A 147 4.44 -16.48 -14.47
C ARG A 147 5.80 -16.74 -13.87
N ASP A 148 6.74 -17.12 -14.71
CA ASP A 148 8.15 -17.14 -14.36
C ASP A 148 8.76 -15.74 -14.59
N VAL A 149 9.57 -15.31 -13.64
CA VAL A 149 10.41 -14.13 -13.76
C VAL A 149 11.83 -14.60 -14.04
N GLY A 150 12.33 -14.26 -15.20
CA GLY A 150 13.71 -14.58 -15.60
C GLY A 150 14.76 -13.77 -14.81
N PRO A 151 16.02 -13.81 -15.26
CA PRO A 151 17.09 -13.03 -14.65
C PRO A 151 16.72 -11.54 -14.57
N PRO A 152 17.00 -10.85 -13.45
CA PRO A 152 16.58 -9.46 -13.22
C PRO A 152 17.04 -8.47 -14.28
N ASP A 153 18.21 -8.70 -14.89
CA ASP A 153 18.78 -7.87 -15.95
C ASP A 153 17.96 -7.92 -17.25
N GLN A 154 17.25 -9.02 -17.51
CA GLN A 154 16.43 -9.19 -18.70
C GLN A 154 14.98 -8.75 -18.50
N PHE A 155 14.47 -8.79 -17.27
CA PHE A 155 13.06 -8.56 -16.96
C PHE A 155 12.77 -7.21 -16.33
N ALA A 156 13.75 -6.50 -15.79
CA ALA A 156 13.51 -5.26 -15.07
C ALA A 156 12.76 -4.23 -15.92
N GLY A 157 13.16 -4.02 -17.17
CA GLY A 157 12.47 -3.10 -18.09
C GLY A 157 11.00 -3.46 -18.30
N VAL A 158 10.72 -4.73 -18.55
CA VAL A 158 9.36 -5.25 -18.77
C VAL A 158 8.48 -5.03 -17.54
N LEU A 159 9.02 -5.26 -16.35
CA LEU A 159 8.28 -5.08 -15.10
C LEU A 159 8.02 -3.61 -14.77
N PHE A 160 8.92 -2.71 -15.14
CA PHE A 160 8.70 -1.27 -15.01
C PHE A 160 7.69 -0.75 -16.03
N ASP A 161 7.69 -1.26 -17.27
CA ASP A 161 6.66 -0.94 -18.26
C ASP A 161 5.26 -1.40 -17.77
N GLU A 162 5.18 -2.61 -17.20
CA GLU A 162 3.95 -3.11 -16.58
C GLU A 162 3.51 -2.25 -15.40
N ALA A 163 4.45 -1.81 -14.58
CA ALA A 163 4.15 -0.91 -13.47
C ALA A 163 3.61 0.44 -13.95
N ALA A 164 4.13 0.96 -15.07
CA ALA A 164 3.62 2.18 -15.69
C ALA A 164 2.16 2.02 -16.15
N ASP A 165 1.82 0.92 -16.82
CA ASP A 165 0.45 0.59 -17.20
C ASP A 165 -0.45 0.47 -15.95
N ALA A 166 0.03 -0.22 -14.90
CA ALA A 166 -0.72 -0.38 -13.65
C ALA A 166 -1.02 0.97 -12.97
N VAL A 167 -0.04 1.87 -12.91
CA VAL A 167 -0.19 3.21 -12.34
C VAL A 167 -1.20 4.03 -13.15
N GLU A 168 -1.13 3.96 -14.47
CA GLU A 168 -2.07 4.66 -15.35
C GLU A 168 -3.50 4.15 -15.14
N VAL A 169 -3.72 2.84 -15.06
CA VAL A 169 -5.03 2.24 -14.77
C VAL A 169 -5.56 2.72 -13.43
N VAL A 170 -4.73 2.68 -12.38
CA VAL A 170 -5.13 3.11 -11.03
C VAL A 170 -5.58 4.57 -11.04
N ARG A 171 -4.83 5.47 -11.67
CA ARG A 171 -5.17 6.89 -11.76
C ARG A 171 -6.46 7.12 -12.53
N ARG A 172 -6.64 6.47 -13.68
CA ARG A 172 -7.90 6.57 -14.45
C ARG A 172 -9.10 6.06 -13.67
N LEU A 173 -8.94 4.99 -12.91
CA LEU A 173 -10.02 4.49 -12.06
C LEU A 173 -10.40 5.49 -10.97
N TRP A 174 -9.46 6.19 -10.35
CA TRP A 174 -9.77 7.25 -9.38
C TRP A 174 -10.52 8.41 -10.03
N ASP A 175 -10.19 8.78 -11.27
CA ASP A 175 -10.86 9.85 -12.02
C ASP A 175 -12.14 9.40 -12.73
N SER A 176 -12.57 8.14 -12.58
CA SER A 176 -13.73 7.59 -13.27
C SER A 176 -15.09 8.00 -12.70
N TRP A 177 -15.12 8.66 -11.54
CA TRP A 177 -16.28 9.31 -10.95
C TRP A 177 -16.04 10.82 -10.89
N GLU A 178 -17.03 11.62 -11.26
CA GLU A 178 -17.00 13.06 -11.00
C GLU A 178 -17.24 13.35 -9.51
N ASP A 179 -16.74 14.48 -8.99
CA ASP A 179 -16.79 14.82 -7.56
C ASP A 179 -18.20 14.85 -6.99
N ASP A 180 -19.19 15.23 -7.81
CA ASP A 180 -20.60 15.35 -7.46
C ASP A 180 -21.47 14.22 -8.00
N ALA A 181 -20.87 13.09 -8.38
CA ALA A 181 -21.60 11.91 -8.87
C ALA A 181 -22.51 11.30 -7.80
N VAL A 182 -22.14 11.38 -6.51
CA VAL A 182 -22.94 10.86 -5.39
C VAL A 182 -23.93 11.93 -4.93
N ILE A 183 -25.18 11.84 -5.37
CA ILE A 183 -26.23 12.85 -5.11
C ILE A 183 -27.10 12.57 -3.87
N ARG A 184 -27.32 11.30 -3.51
CA ARG A 184 -28.14 10.88 -2.35
C ARG A 184 -29.50 11.57 -2.28
N ASP A 185 -30.17 11.71 -3.42
CA ASP A 185 -31.50 12.35 -3.51
C ASP A 185 -32.60 11.40 -3.02
N VAL A 186 -33.05 11.63 -1.81
CA VAL A 186 -34.10 10.82 -1.17
C VAL A 186 -35.44 11.00 -1.86
N ALA A 187 -35.74 12.21 -2.37
CA ALA A 187 -37.04 12.51 -3.00
C ALA A 187 -37.25 11.73 -4.30
N THR A 188 -36.19 11.56 -5.10
CA THR A 188 -36.24 10.79 -6.35
C THR A 188 -35.76 9.34 -6.19
N GLY A 189 -35.25 8.97 -5.02
CA GLY A 189 -34.66 7.65 -4.76
C GLY A 189 -33.34 7.42 -5.49
N ARG A 190 -32.68 8.47 -6.00
CA ARG A 190 -31.41 8.39 -6.72
C ARG A 190 -30.22 8.54 -5.75
N TYR A 191 -29.40 7.50 -5.67
CA TYR A 191 -28.16 7.59 -4.90
C TYR A 191 -27.02 8.24 -5.69
N VAL A 192 -26.94 7.96 -6.99
CA VAL A 192 -25.86 8.40 -7.87
C VAL A 192 -26.41 8.97 -9.16
N ASP A 193 -25.70 9.92 -9.73
CA ASP A 193 -25.88 10.35 -11.11
C ASP A 193 -25.08 9.46 -12.04
N ARG A 194 -25.78 8.58 -12.76
CA ARG A 194 -25.13 7.57 -13.62
C ARG A 194 -24.30 8.22 -14.74
N ASP A 195 -24.69 9.39 -15.20
CA ASP A 195 -24.02 10.04 -16.32
C ASP A 195 -22.65 10.66 -15.93
N LYS A 196 -22.38 10.68 -14.62
CA LYS A 196 -21.10 11.12 -14.01
C LYS A 196 -20.17 9.97 -13.66
N LEU A 197 -20.46 8.76 -14.12
CA LEU A 197 -19.61 7.57 -13.98
C LEU A 197 -19.08 7.19 -15.36
N HIS A 198 -17.76 7.21 -15.53
CA HIS A 198 -17.11 7.03 -16.81
C HIS A 198 -16.34 5.72 -16.89
N TYR A 199 -16.58 4.93 -17.93
CA TYR A 199 -15.72 3.80 -18.24
C TYR A 199 -14.34 4.30 -18.66
N ILE A 200 -13.28 3.66 -18.15
CA ILE A 200 -11.92 4.04 -18.52
C ILE A 200 -11.48 3.39 -19.82
N ASP A 201 -12.08 2.24 -20.16
CA ASP A 201 -11.83 1.42 -21.36
C ASP A 201 -10.33 1.35 -21.71
N PHE A 202 -9.51 1.14 -20.66
CA PHE A 202 -8.06 1.06 -20.82
C PHE A 202 -7.68 -0.25 -21.51
N THR A 203 -6.88 -0.15 -22.58
CA THR A 203 -6.24 -1.28 -23.25
C THR A 203 -4.78 -0.96 -23.44
N GLY A 204 -3.94 -1.55 -22.57
CA GLY A 204 -2.49 -1.46 -22.62
C GLY A 204 -1.85 -2.80 -23.02
N ARG A 205 -0.55 -2.85 -22.94
CA ARG A 205 0.20 -4.07 -23.23
C ARG A 205 -0.03 -5.16 -22.17
N TYR A 206 -0.20 -4.75 -20.91
CA TYR A 206 -0.24 -5.68 -19.76
C TYR A 206 -1.62 -5.80 -19.15
N PHE A 207 -2.46 -4.77 -19.27
CA PHE A 207 -3.78 -4.75 -18.67
C PHE A 207 -4.86 -4.33 -19.67
N SER A 208 -6.07 -4.86 -19.44
CA SER A 208 -7.29 -4.47 -20.13
C SER A 208 -8.38 -4.28 -19.07
N VAL A 209 -8.72 -3.02 -18.77
CA VAL A 209 -9.62 -2.69 -17.65
C VAL A 209 -10.72 -1.76 -18.14
N LYS A 210 -11.97 -2.20 -17.99
CA LYS A 210 -13.13 -1.43 -18.42
C LYS A 210 -13.46 -0.29 -17.45
N GLY A 211 -13.42 -0.53 -16.15
CA GLY A 211 -13.95 0.41 -15.16
C GLY A 211 -15.50 0.52 -15.22
N PRO A 212 -16.10 1.54 -14.60
CA PRO A 212 -15.46 2.50 -13.70
C PRO A 212 -14.96 1.87 -12.40
N SER A 213 -14.34 2.66 -11.52
CA SER A 213 -14.11 2.25 -10.13
C SER A 213 -15.45 1.94 -9.43
N ILE A 214 -15.39 1.12 -8.38
CA ILE A 214 -16.53 0.87 -7.48
C ILE A 214 -16.49 1.74 -6.21
N THR A 215 -15.43 2.51 -6.05
CA THR A 215 -15.29 3.52 -5.00
C THR A 215 -15.39 4.88 -5.67
N PRO A 216 -16.18 5.82 -5.12
CA PRO A 216 -16.16 7.19 -5.62
C PRO A 216 -14.75 7.78 -5.62
N ARG A 217 -14.57 8.90 -6.28
CA ARG A 217 -13.27 9.59 -6.38
C ARG A 217 -12.70 9.85 -4.99
N PRO A 218 -11.44 9.42 -4.73
CA PRO A 218 -10.73 9.67 -3.49
C PRO A 218 -10.22 11.12 -3.37
#